data_cc64f13e5bef1ce666a0975bdefdd2f5
#
_entry.id   cc64f13e5bef1ce666a0975bdefdd2f5
#
_cell.length_a   1.000
_cell.length_b   1.000
_cell.length_c   1.000
_cell.angle_alpha   90.00
_cell.angle_beta   90.00
_cell.angle_gamma   90.00
#
_symmetry.space_group_name_H-M   'P 1'
#
loop_
_entity.id
_entity.type
_entity.pdbx_description
1 polymer ?
#
loop_
_entity_poly.entity_id
_entity_poly.type
_entity_poly.pdbx_seq_one_letter_code
_entity_poly.pdbx_strand_id
1 'polypeptide(L)'
;DMTGNVWHLWDDIMKGLDVFKFATEVGPKGIATVLDYAQKTKNDVDWFAFHQANKQIVRTIGMYAGLPKDKFSAEAFEKYGNCGAAAVTTDICRQLKDKTFKTVCLATFGVGLSWGFALVDMAGTYIGGLRSYKTPADKMNRAEKIAYWNAYFKEGNNA
;
A
#
# COMPACT_ATOMS: atom_id res chain seq x y z
N ASP A 1 -24.62 -10.25 -9.98
CA ASP A 1 -24.55 -10.38 -8.53
C ASP A 1 -25.94 -10.26 -7.90
N MET A 2 -26.07 -10.35 -6.59
CA MET A 2 -27.36 -10.28 -5.88
C MET A 2 -28.04 -8.91 -6.01
N THR A 3 -27.37 -7.89 -6.50
CA THR A 3 -27.91 -6.54 -6.76
C THR A 3 -28.38 -6.35 -8.21
N GLY A 4 -28.27 -7.39 -9.05
CA GLY A 4 -28.64 -7.36 -10.47
C GLY A 4 -27.58 -6.74 -11.39
N ASN A 5 -26.37 -6.41 -10.87
CA ASN A 5 -25.30 -5.92 -11.71
C ASN A 5 -24.71 -7.03 -12.58
N VAL A 6 -24.46 -6.72 -13.85
CA VAL A 6 -23.77 -7.60 -14.78
C VAL A 6 -22.27 -7.37 -14.64
N TRP A 7 -21.52 -8.42 -14.30
CA TRP A 7 -20.05 -8.39 -14.27
C TRP A 7 -19.49 -8.65 -15.68
N HIS A 8 -18.55 -7.82 -16.08
CA HIS A 8 -17.77 -8.02 -17.29
C HIS A 8 -16.42 -8.66 -16.96
N LEU A 9 -15.77 -9.28 -17.97
CA LEU A 9 -14.48 -9.98 -17.80
C LEU A 9 -13.35 -9.04 -17.31
N TRP A 10 -13.51 -7.73 -17.50
CA TRP A 10 -12.55 -6.70 -17.08
C TRP A 10 -12.94 -5.98 -15.77
N ASP A 11 -14.01 -6.41 -15.11
CA ASP A 11 -14.39 -5.82 -13.83
C ASP A 11 -13.50 -6.40 -12.71
N ASP A 12 -12.93 -5.50 -11.90
CA ASP A 12 -12.17 -5.88 -10.71
C ASP A 12 -13.12 -6.32 -9.60
N ILE A 13 -13.12 -7.61 -9.28
CA ILE A 13 -13.94 -8.19 -8.22
C ILE A 13 -13.07 -8.46 -6.99
N MET A 14 -13.35 -7.76 -5.89
CA MET A 14 -12.65 -7.99 -4.63
C MET A 14 -13.59 -8.57 -3.57
N LYS A 15 -13.28 -9.79 -3.10
CA LYS A 15 -13.93 -10.41 -1.93
C LYS A 15 -13.27 -9.88 -0.65
N GLY A 16 -13.74 -8.74 -0.16
CA GLY A 16 -13.08 -7.98 0.92
C GLY A 16 -12.82 -8.77 2.20
N LEU A 17 -13.75 -9.65 2.62
CA LEU A 17 -13.56 -10.49 3.81
C LEU A 17 -12.46 -11.55 3.61
N ASP A 18 -12.35 -12.13 2.43
CA ASP A 18 -11.32 -13.14 2.13
C ASP A 18 -9.95 -12.48 2.08
N VAL A 19 -9.85 -11.30 1.47
CA VAL A 19 -8.63 -10.49 1.48
C VAL A 19 -8.23 -10.08 2.89
N PHE A 20 -9.20 -9.68 3.73
CA PHE A 20 -8.94 -9.32 5.13
C PHE A 20 -8.38 -10.53 5.91
N LYS A 21 -9.05 -11.68 5.85
CA LYS A 21 -8.59 -12.91 6.52
C LYS A 21 -7.20 -13.31 6.07
N PHE A 22 -6.98 -13.36 4.76
CA PHE A 22 -5.69 -13.67 4.16
C PHE A 22 -4.58 -12.74 4.67
N ALA A 23 -4.75 -11.42 4.55
CA ALA A 23 -3.71 -10.47 4.92
C ALA A 23 -3.39 -10.52 6.43
N THR A 24 -4.42 -10.67 7.28
CA THR A 24 -4.25 -10.71 8.73
C THR A 24 -3.71 -12.05 9.25
N GLU A 25 -3.82 -13.10 8.48
CA GLU A 25 -3.19 -14.40 8.77
C GLU A 25 -1.73 -14.44 8.29
N VAL A 26 -1.50 -14.07 7.02
CA VAL A 26 -0.18 -14.18 6.38
C VAL A 26 0.76 -13.07 6.83
N GLY A 27 0.25 -11.87 7.10
CA GLY A 27 1.06 -10.72 7.48
C GLY A 27 1.95 -10.95 8.70
N PRO A 28 1.38 -11.32 9.86
CA PRO A 28 2.17 -11.60 11.06
C PRO A 28 3.18 -12.74 10.88
N LYS A 29 2.78 -13.82 10.18
CA LYS A 29 3.66 -14.97 9.89
C LYS A 29 4.83 -14.56 8.99
N GLY A 30 4.57 -13.79 7.92
CA GLY A 30 5.61 -13.35 7.01
C GLY A 30 6.60 -12.40 7.64
N ILE A 31 6.15 -11.48 8.50
CA ILE A 31 7.03 -10.63 9.30
C ILE A 31 7.92 -11.47 10.21
N ALA A 32 7.34 -12.42 10.94
CA ALA A 32 8.11 -13.31 11.81
C ALA A 32 9.16 -14.10 11.02
N THR A 33 8.77 -14.67 9.87
CA THR A 33 9.67 -15.45 9.00
C THR A 33 10.85 -14.62 8.48
N VAL A 34 10.61 -13.41 8.00
CA VAL A 34 11.70 -12.57 7.46
C VAL A 34 12.64 -12.08 8.55
N LEU A 35 12.13 -11.80 9.74
CA LEU A 35 12.96 -11.44 10.89
C LEU A 35 13.80 -12.61 11.39
N ASP A 36 13.21 -13.80 11.50
CA ASP A 36 13.92 -15.03 11.88
C ASP A 36 15.04 -15.36 10.87
N TYR A 37 14.74 -15.34 9.58
CA TYR A 37 15.72 -15.53 8.52
C TYR A 37 16.91 -14.55 8.63
N ALA A 38 16.63 -13.30 8.95
CA ALA A 38 17.65 -12.26 9.11
C ALA A 38 18.32 -12.26 10.51
N GLN A 39 17.93 -13.16 11.40
CA GLN A 39 18.38 -13.20 12.81
C GLN A 39 18.17 -11.84 13.52
N LYS A 40 17.02 -11.23 13.29
CA LYS A 40 16.60 -9.93 13.81
C LYS A 40 15.34 -10.05 14.66
N THR A 41 15.15 -9.08 15.53
CA THR A 41 13.93 -8.91 16.31
C THR A 41 13.13 -7.70 15.81
N LYS A 42 11.91 -7.54 16.29
CA LYS A 42 11.07 -6.36 16.00
C LYS A 42 11.72 -5.05 16.48
N ASN A 43 12.58 -5.13 17.50
CA ASN A 43 13.28 -3.95 18.05
C ASN A 43 14.39 -3.46 17.12
N ASP A 44 14.96 -4.36 16.30
CA ASP A 44 16.02 -4.06 15.33
C ASP A 44 15.49 -3.41 14.05
N VAL A 45 14.17 -3.30 13.91
CA VAL A 45 13.50 -2.66 12.77
C VAL A 45 13.06 -1.27 13.15
N ASP A 46 13.40 -0.28 12.35
CA ASP A 46 13.03 1.11 12.56
C ASP A 46 11.61 1.42 12.07
N TRP A 47 11.20 0.76 10.98
CA TRP A 47 9.87 0.95 10.39
C TRP A 47 9.34 -0.30 9.70
N PHE A 48 8.05 -0.58 9.88
CA PHE A 48 7.32 -1.63 9.16
C PHE A 48 6.41 -0.95 8.12
N ALA A 49 6.86 -0.96 6.87
CA ALA A 49 6.11 -0.38 5.75
C ALA A 49 5.15 -1.41 5.15
N PHE A 50 3.87 -1.18 5.38
CA PHE A 50 2.80 -2.06 4.89
C PHE A 50 2.23 -1.60 3.56
N HIS A 51 1.80 -2.55 2.74
CA HIS A 51 0.81 -2.26 1.71
C HIS A 51 -0.42 -1.61 2.35
N GLN A 52 -0.75 -0.42 1.94
CA GLN A 52 -1.81 0.41 2.50
C GLN A 52 -3.18 0.02 1.90
N ALA A 53 -3.60 -1.24 2.11
CA ALA A 53 -4.85 -1.79 1.56
C ALA A 53 -6.09 -1.09 2.16
N ASN A 54 -6.14 -1.01 3.49
CA ASN A 54 -7.04 -0.19 4.28
C ASN A 54 -6.52 -0.08 5.73
N LYS A 55 -7.09 0.87 6.47
CA LYS A 55 -6.71 1.17 7.86
C LYS A 55 -6.83 -0.05 8.78
N GLN A 56 -7.91 -0.82 8.63
CA GLN A 56 -8.20 -1.95 9.50
C GLN A 56 -7.19 -3.09 9.28
N ILE A 57 -6.88 -3.42 8.02
CA ILE A 57 -5.88 -4.45 7.69
C ILE A 57 -4.52 -4.08 8.28
N VAL A 58 -4.02 -2.87 8.03
CA VAL A 58 -2.72 -2.41 8.54
C VAL A 58 -2.65 -2.51 10.06
N ARG A 59 -3.67 -2.01 10.76
CA ARG A 59 -3.73 -2.06 12.24
C ARG A 59 -3.80 -3.48 12.78
N THR A 60 -4.60 -4.33 12.16
CA THR A 60 -4.78 -5.72 12.61
C THR A 60 -3.49 -6.51 12.42
N ILE A 61 -2.79 -6.36 11.29
CA ILE A 61 -1.50 -7.01 11.06
C ILE A 61 -0.48 -6.55 12.11
N GLY A 62 -0.35 -5.24 12.33
CA GLY A 62 0.57 -4.69 13.32
C GLY A 62 0.29 -5.21 14.74
N MET A 63 -0.99 -5.29 15.14
CA MET A 63 -1.42 -5.81 16.42
C MET A 63 -1.12 -7.31 16.55
N TYR A 64 -1.49 -8.12 15.56
CA TYR A 64 -1.28 -9.58 15.59
C TYR A 64 0.19 -9.95 15.49
N ALA A 65 1.00 -9.18 14.78
CA ALA A 65 2.44 -9.32 14.77
C ALA A 65 3.10 -8.81 16.07
N GLY A 66 2.36 -8.17 16.96
CA GLY A 66 2.88 -7.58 18.20
C GLY A 66 3.93 -6.51 17.95
N LEU A 67 3.71 -5.64 16.96
CA LEU A 67 4.64 -4.57 16.61
C LEU A 67 4.50 -3.37 17.55
N PRO A 68 5.60 -2.64 17.82
CA PRO A 68 5.51 -1.35 18.50
C PRO A 68 4.63 -0.37 17.70
N LYS A 69 3.73 0.32 18.39
CA LYS A 69 2.71 1.18 17.76
C LYS A 69 3.30 2.40 17.02
N ASP A 70 4.49 2.80 17.38
CA ASP A 70 5.25 3.91 16.80
C ASP A 70 6.09 3.52 15.58
N LYS A 71 6.14 2.21 15.24
CA LYS A 71 6.95 1.69 14.13
C LYS A 71 6.13 1.30 12.89
N PHE A 72 4.86 1.59 12.85
CA PHE A 72 3.99 1.43 11.66
C PHE A 72 2.81 2.39 11.68
N SER A 73 2.20 2.66 10.53
CA SER A 73 1.06 3.58 10.44
C SER A 73 0.11 3.21 9.30
N ALA A 74 -1.15 3.60 9.43
CA ALA A 74 -2.15 3.58 8.37
C ALA A 74 -2.45 4.99 7.79
N GLU A 75 -1.66 5.99 8.13
CA GLU A 75 -1.89 7.37 7.69
C GLU A 75 -1.77 7.57 6.18
N ALA A 76 -0.92 6.78 5.51
CA ALA A 76 -0.81 6.87 4.07
C ALA A 76 -2.14 6.45 3.41
N PHE A 77 -2.78 5.39 3.90
CA PHE A 77 -4.12 5.02 3.46
C PHE A 77 -5.16 6.10 3.80
N GLU A 78 -5.16 6.62 5.02
CA GLU A 78 -6.13 7.65 5.44
C GLU A 78 -6.08 8.90 4.57
N LYS A 79 -4.90 9.24 4.04
CA LYS A 79 -4.70 10.43 3.22
C LYS A 79 -4.82 10.20 1.70
N TYR A 80 -4.36 9.06 1.22
CA TYR A 80 -4.22 8.80 -0.23
C TYR A 80 -5.02 7.59 -0.72
N GLY A 81 -5.63 6.82 0.18
CA GLY A 81 -6.30 5.57 -0.15
C GLY A 81 -5.31 4.44 -0.45
N ASN A 82 -5.82 3.40 -1.09
CA ASN A 82 -5.00 2.30 -1.58
C ASN A 82 -4.38 2.67 -2.93
N CYS A 83 -3.10 2.97 -2.94
CA CYS A 83 -2.34 3.36 -4.13
C CYS A 83 -1.81 2.15 -4.94
N GLY A 84 -2.39 0.96 -4.76
CA GLY A 84 -1.97 -0.24 -5.48
C GLY A 84 -0.49 -0.56 -5.27
N ALA A 85 0.27 -0.77 -6.35
CA ALA A 85 1.69 -1.09 -6.30
C ALA A 85 2.54 0.00 -5.61
N ALA A 86 2.10 1.26 -5.62
CA ALA A 86 2.79 2.36 -4.97
C ALA A 86 2.49 2.48 -3.45
N ALA A 87 1.64 1.64 -2.88
CA ALA A 87 1.17 1.81 -1.51
C ALA A 87 2.28 1.76 -0.45
N VAL A 88 3.23 0.82 -0.58
CA VAL A 88 4.38 0.69 0.32
C VAL A 88 5.34 1.87 0.19
N THR A 89 5.67 2.27 -1.03
CA THR A 89 6.55 3.43 -1.27
C THR A 89 5.92 4.74 -0.82
N THR A 90 4.60 4.87 -0.96
CA THR A 90 3.85 6.02 -0.43
C THR A 90 3.96 6.10 1.09
N ASP A 91 3.85 4.96 1.81
CA ASP A 91 4.04 4.90 3.25
C ASP A 91 5.47 5.32 3.64
N ILE A 92 6.49 4.75 3.00
CA ILE A 92 7.89 5.11 3.22
C ILE A 92 8.13 6.61 3.00
N CYS A 93 7.71 7.15 1.85
CA CYS A 93 7.90 8.56 1.53
C CYS A 93 7.18 9.50 2.51
N ARG A 94 6.04 9.06 3.07
CA ARG A 94 5.30 9.86 4.04
C ARG A 94 5.91 9.79 5.43
N GLN A 95 6.29 8.59 5.87
CA GLN A 95 6.64 8.35 7.27
C GLN A 95 8.12 8.55 7.58
N LEU A 96 8.99 8.29 6.60
CA LEU A 96 10.43 8.28 6.82
C LEU A 96 11.15 9.50 6.24
N LYS A 97 10.46 10.35 5.49
CA LYS A 97 11.05 11.60 5.02
C LYS A 97 11.59 12.42 6.20
N ASP A 98 12.82 12.89 6.08
CA ASP A 98 13.52 13.70 7.07
C ASP A 98 13.74 13.00 8.43
N LYS A 99 13.62 11.67 8.49
CA LYS A 99 13.91 10.86 9.68
C LYS A 99 15.20 10.06 9.51
N THR A 100 15.85 9.76 10.63
CA THR A 100 16.94 8.80 10.67
C THR A 100 16.37 7.40 10.82
N PHE A 101 16.71 6.50 9.91
CA PHE A 101 16.35 5.08 9.94
C PHE A 101 17.41 4.27 9.21
N LYS A 102 17.47 2.98 9.48
CA LYS A 102 18.40 2.05 8.83
C LYS A 102 17.67 0.82 8.32
N THR A 103 16.93 0.15 9.19
CA THR A 103 16.31 -1.14 8.88
C THR A 103 14.81 -0.98 8.70
N VAL A 104 14.31 -1.30 7.51
CA VAL A 104 12.88 -1.23 7.17
C VAL A 104 12.37 -2.60 6.76
N CYS A 105 11.29 -3.05 7.37
CA CYS A 105 10.58 -4.26 6.97
C CYS A 105 9.45 -3.90 6.01
N LEU A 106 9.48 -4.45 4.81
CA LEU A 106 8.44 -4.29 3.79
C LEU A 106 7.47 -5.45 3.87
N ALA A 107 6.17 -5.16 3.83
CA ALA A 107 5.12 -6.17 3.79
C ALA A 107 4.11 -5.82 2.69
N THR A 108 4.06 -6.61 1.64
CA THR A 108 3.25 -6.36 0.44
C THR A 108 2.22 -7.45 0.24
N PHE A 109 1.07 -7.05 -0.30
CA PHE A 109 -0.03 -7.94 -0.66
C PHE A 109 -0.57 -7.55 -2.02
N GLY A 110 -0.91 -8.52 -2.84
CA GLY A 110 -1.41 -8.30 -4.19
C GLY A 110 -2.43 -9.33 -4.64
N VAL A 111 -2.88 -9.12 -5.86
CA VAL A 111 -3.82 -10.00 -6.56
C VAL A 111 -3.18 -11.38 -6.77
N GLY A 112 -4.00 -12.42 -6.64
CA GLY A 112 -3.48 -13.74 -6.96
C GLY A 112 -3.92 -14.89 -6.05
N LEU A 113 -3.97 -14.81 -4.77
CA LEU A 113 -3.44 -13.94 -3.73
C LEU A 113 -1.91 -14.05 -3.70
N SER A 114 -1.21 -12.93 -3.71
CA SER A 114 0.24 -12.89 -3.62
C SER A 114 0.70 -12.03 -2.45
N TRP A 115 1.87 -12.32 -1.93
CA TRP A 115 2.47 -11.57 -0.83
C TRP A 115 3.99 -11.62 -0.91
N GLY A 116 4.62 -10.63 -0.31
CA GLY A 116 6.07 -10.57 -0.19
C GLY A 116 6.50 -9.82 1.06
N PHE A 117 7.58 -10.28 1.66
CA PHE A 117 8.20 -9.64 2.80
C PHE A 117 9.70 -9.50 2.55
N ALA A 118 10.25 -8.36 2.93
CA ALA A 118 11.68 -8.11 2.82
C ALA A 118 12.15 -7.26 4.00
N LEU A 119 13.35 -7.56 4.49
CA LEU A 119 14.06 -6.68 5.41
C LEU A 119 15.16 -5.99 4.62
N VAL A 120 15.14 -4.65 4.62
CA VAL A 120 16.00 -3.84 3.76
C VAL A 120 16.86 -2.92 4.63
N ASP A 121 18.17 -2.90 4.36
CA ASP A 121 19.04 -1.86 4.89
C ASP A 121 18.90 -0.61 4.00
N MET A 122 18.36 0.43 4.57
CA MET A 122 18.12 1.72 3.92
C MET A 122 19.04 2.83 4.47
N ALA A 123 20.10 2.48 5.17
CA ALA A 123 21.05 3.47 5.69
C ALA A 123 21.60 4.34 4.55
N GLY A 124 21.58 5.65 4.73
CA GLY A 124 22.03 6.60 3.71
C GLY A 124 21.13 6.76 2.50
N THR A 125 19.98 6.07 2.45
CA THR A 125 19.01 6.23 1.36
C THR A 125 18.31 7.59 1.45
N TYR A 126 18.31 8.33 0.35
CA TYR A 126 17.52 9.55 0.24
C TYR A 126 16.04 9.21 -0.01
N ILE A 127 15.17 9.74 0.84
CA ILE A 127 13.72 9.63 0.66
C ILE A 127 13.14 10.97 0.23
N GLY A 128 12.68 11.03 -1.01
CA GLY A 128 11.92 12.16 -1.53
C GLY A 128 10.54 12.27 -0.88
N GLY A 129 10.05 13.50 -0.72
CA GLY A 129 8.67 13.71 -0.27
C GLY A 129 7.66 13.42 -1.40
N LEU A 130 6.43 13.12 -1.01
CA LEU A 130 5.31 13.01 -1.95
C LEU A 130 5.04 14.37 -2.60
N ARG A 131 4.83 14.37 -3.90
CA ARG A 131 4.52 15.56 -4.68
C ARG A 131 3.16 15.40 -5.36
N SER A 132 2.36 16.47 -5.38
CA SER A 132 1.14 16.49 -6.18
C SER A 132 1.50 16.70 -7.64
N TYR A 133 1.01 15.82 -8.49
CA TYR A 133 1.00 16.04 -9.93
C TYR A 133 -0.31 16.71 -10.29
N LYS A 134 -0.23 17.91 -10.90
CA LYS A 134 -1.41 18.63 -11.37
C LYS A 134 -1.58 18.38 -12.87
N THR A 135 -2.67 17.74 -13.22
CA THR A 135 -3.06 17.55 -14.62
C THR A 135 -3.85 18.78 -15.14
N PRO A 136 -3.97 18.99 -16.45
CA PRO A 136 -4.88 19.99 -17.00
C PRO A 136 -6.32 19.81 -16.48
N ALA A 137 -6.74 18.56 -16.25
CA ALA A 137 -8.06 18.22 -15.73
C ALA A 137 -8.31 18.72 -14.29
N ASP A 138 -7.29 19.06 -13.50
CA ASP A 138 -7.48 19.53 -12.10
C ASP A 138 -8.24 20.84 -11.99
N LYS A 139 -8.21 21.65 -13.06
CA LYS A 139 -8.94 22.94 -13.15
C LYS A 139 -10.33 22.80 -13.77
N MET A 140 -10.71 21.63 -14.23
CA MET A 140 -11.95 21.35 -14.93
C MET A 140 -13.08 21.03 -13.97
N ASN A 141 -14.31 21.39 -14.29
CA ASN A 141 -15.50 20.89 -13.63
C ASN A 141 -15.75 19.40 -13.99
N ARG A 142 -16.75 18.77 -13.35
CA ARG A 142 -17.02 17.34 -13.55
C ARG A 142 -17.30 16.95 -15.00
N ALA A 143 -18.10 17.75 -15.72
CA ALA A 143 -18.47 17.46 -17.11
C ALA A 143 -17.26 17.57 -18.03
N GLU A 144 -16.46 18.62 -17.85
CA GLU A 144 -15.21 18.84 -18.57
C GLU A 144 -14.19 17.72 -18.31
N LYS A 145 -14.06 17.24 -17.06
CA LYS A 145 -13.20 16.10 -16.73
C LYS A 145 -13.63 14.83 -17.46
N ILE A 146 -14.92 14.54 -17.47
CA ILE A 146 -15.44 13.35 -18.17
C ILE A 146 -15.15 13.46 -19.67
N ALA A 147 -15.38 14.61 -20.28
CA ALA A 147 -15.10 14.85 -21.70
C ALA A 147 -13.61 14.72 -22.02
N TYR A 148 -12.75 15.33 -21.19
CA TYR A 148 -11.29 15.25 -21.32
C TYR A 148 -10.78 13.80 -21.29
N TRP A 149 -11.15 13.03 -20.27
CA TRP A 149 -10.68 11.66 -20.16
C TRP A 149 -11.27 10.73 -21.22
N ASN A 150 -12.52 10.93 -21.62
CA ASN A 150 -13.11 10.19 -22.72
C ASN A 150 -12.38 10.44 -24.05
N ALA A 151 -11.97 11.68 -24.33
CA ALA A 151 -11.16 12.00 -25.49
C ALA A 151 -9.78 11.37 -25.41
N TYR A 152 -9.10 11.51 -24.28
CA TYR A 152 -7.77 10.95 -24.03
C TYR A 152 -7.70 9.44 -24.27
N PHE A 153 -8.67 8.68 -23.77
CA PHE A 153 -8.71 7.23 -23.97
C PHE A 153 -9.17 6.81 -25.38
N LYS A 154 -9.97 7.63 -26.07
CA LYS A 154 -10.36 7.35 -27.47
C LYS A 154 -9.21 7.57 -28.46
N GLU A 155 -8.32 8.50 -28.19
CA GLU A 155 -7.17 8.80 -29.04
C GLU A 155 -6.02 7.77 -28.93
N GLY A 156 -6.24 6.66 -28.23
CA GLY A 156 -5.29 5.55 -28.19
C GLY A 156 -4.05 5.82 -27.33
N ASN A 157 -4.08 6.78 -26.42
CA ASN A 157 -3.04 7.00 -25.41
C ASN A 157 -3.07 5.90 -24.33
N ASN A 158 -3.25 4.67 -24.78
CA ASN A 158 -3.05 3.47 -23.97
C ASN A 158 -1.55 3.15 -24.02
N ALA A 159 -0.80 3.73 -23.08
CA ALA A 159 0.55 3.30 -22.80
C ALA A 159 0.53 2.04 -21.96
#